data_8ceda2f54560f4991ca7ae4f6d73b47c
#
_entry.id   8ceda2f54560f4991ca7ae4f6d73b47c
#
_cell.length_a   1.000
_cell.length_b   1.000
_cell.length_c   1.000
_cell.angle_alpha   90.00
_cell.angle_beta   90.00
_cell.angle_gamma   90.00
#
_symmetry.space_group_name_H-M   'P 1'
#
loop_
_entity.id
_entity.type
_entity.pdbx_description
1 polymer ?
#
loop_
_entity_poly.entity_id
_entity_poly.type
_entity_poly.pdbx_seq_one_letter_code
_entity_poly.pdbx_strand_id
1 'polypeptide(L)'
;MRRPGLFVSAMVFACGASASPLAAQTAPNNPRMPCHNASEIAKQLSSKYAEAPVAFGLQSNGNLLQVYSSEEKGTWTVVSTTPTGMSCIVAAGKRWESLPVVNNDPMA
;
A
#
# COMPACT_ATOMS: atom_id res chain seq x y z
N MET A 1 -31.42 33.33 -41.65
CA MET A 1 -31.21 33.03 -41.27
C MET A 1 -30.44 32.29 -40.76
N ARG A 2 -30.35 32.16 -40.56
CA ARG A 2 -29.81 31.68 -40.07
C ARG A 2 -28.98 31.02 -39.62
N ARG A 3 -28.78 30.73 -39.33
CA ARG A 3 -28.19 30.25 -38.81
C ARG A 3 -27.48 29.63 -38.44
N PRO A 4 -27.34 29.45 -38.41
CA PRO A 4 -26.82 29.01 -37.95
C PRO A 4 -26.13 28.21 -37.45
N GLY A 5 -26.07 27.94 -37.19
CA GLY A 5 -25.53 27.30 -36.67
C GLY A 5 -24.60 26.82 -36.31
N LEU A 6 -24.55 26.74 -36.26
CA LEU A 6 -23.83 26.40 -35.91
C LEU A 6 -23.14 25.80 -35.29
N PHE A 7 -23.11 25.63 -35.06
CA PHE A 7 -22.53 25.24 -34.46
C PHE A 7 -21.90 24.51 -33.99
N VAL A 8 -21.84 24.33 -33.80
CA VAL A 8 -21.38 23.86 -33.32
C VAL A 8 -20.68 23.10 -32.91
N SER A 9 -20.55 22.84 -32.80
CA SER A 9 -19.95 22.29 -32.42
C SER A 9 -19.19 21.80 -31.75
N ALA A 10 -19.00 21.66 -31.59
CA ALA A 10 -18.35 21.33 -30.98
C ALA A 10 -17.81 20.58 -30.41
N MET A 11 -17.76 20.30 -30.21
CA MET A 11 -17.25 19.79 -29.67
C MET A 11 -16.59 19.11 -29.18
N VAL A 12 -16.56 18.94 -29.03
CA VAL A 12 -16.00 18.43 -28.57
C VAL A 12 -15.26 17.78 -28.18
N PHE A 13 -15.17 17.57 -28.14
CA PHE A 13 -14.44 16.99 -27.80
C PHE A 13 -13.80 16.63 -27.12
N ALA A 14 -13.62 16.46 -26.96
CA ALA A 14 -12.93 16.48 -26.42
C ALA A 14 -12.53 15.67 -25.66
N CYS A 15 -12.69 15.50 -25.27
CA CYS A 15 -12.49 14.88 -24.59
C CYS A 15 -11.75 13.95 -24.40
N GLY A 16 -11.72 13.50 -24.90
CA GLY A 16 -11.17 12.45 -24.75
C GLY A 16 -10.02 12.39 -24.05
N ALA A 17 -9.41 13.00 -24.23
CA ALA A 17 -8.22 13.01 -23.64
C ALA A 17 -8.14 12.35 -22.45
N SER A 18 -8.96 12.44 -21.78
CA SER A 18 -8.82 11.89 -20.62
C SER A 18 -8.21 10.63 -20.41
N ALA A 19 -8.30 9.85 -21.15
CA ALA A 19 -7.75 8.62 -20.97
C ALA A 19 -6.45 8.54 -20.39
N SER A 20 -5.62 9.21 -20.76
CA SER A 20 -4.33 9.07 -20.28
C SER A 20 -4.14 8.93 -18.85
N PRO A 21 -4.75 9.52 -18.11
CA PRO A 21 -4.49 9.46 -16.74
C PRO A 21 -4.48 8.09 -16.20
N LEU A 22 -5.25 7.32 -16.66
CA LEU A 22 -5.26 6.07 -16.26
C LEU A 22 -4.03 5.40 -16.36
N ALA A 23 -3.50 5.40 -17.38
CA ALA A 23 -2.30 4.74 -17.60
C ALA A 23 -1.34 5.17 -16.60
N ALA A 24 -1.31 6.30 -16.37
CA ALA A 24 -0.36 6.81 -15.49
C ALA A 24 -0.43 6.19 -14.18
N GLN A 25 -1.48 5.95 -13.70
CA GLN A 25 -1.51 5.42 -12.51
C GLN A 25 -1.06 4.09 -12.36
N THR A 26 -1.20 3.34 -13.21
CA THR A 26 -0.81 2.06 -13.01
C THR A 26 0.61 1.96 -12.87
N ALA A 27 1.25 2.51 -13.59
CA ALA A 27 2.62 2.38 -13.58
C ALA A 27 3.25 2.42 -12.32
N PRO A 28 3.10 3.23 -11.71
CA PRO A 28 3.88 3.43 -10.66
C PRO A 28 3.97 2.44 -9.69
N ASN A 29 3.33 2.24 -9.26
CA ASN A 29 3.47 1.53 -8.34
C ASN A 29 4.32 0.56 -8.17
N ASN A 30 4.49 0.16 -8.34
CA ASN A 30 5.08 -0.89 -8.14
C ASN A 30 6.41 -1.10 -8.06
N PRO A 31 6.96 -0.87 -8.76
CA PRO A 31 8.26 -1.25 -8.82
C PRO A 31 9.03 -0.82 -7.70
N ARG A 32 8.75 0.13 -7.19
CA ARG A 32 9.53 0.59 -6.28
C ARG A 32 9.22 0.23 -4.95
N MET A 33 9.10 -0.86 -4.55
CA MET A 33 8.95 -1.16 -3.28
C MET A 33 10.10 -0.77 -2.54
N PRO A 34 10.05 -0.02 -1.56
CA PRO A 34 11.19 0.41 -0.82
C PRO A 34 11.80 -0.72 -0.04
N CYS A 35 13.05 -0.94 -0.26
CA CYS A 35 13.80 -1.95 0.45
C CYS A 35 15.01 -1.33 1.13
N HIS A 36 15.26 -1.70 2.35
CA HIS A 36 16.42 -1.22 3.07
C HIS A 36 16.78 -2.25 4.12
N ASN A 37 17.85 -2.06 4.82
CA ASN A 37 18.26 -2.96 5.81
C ASN A 37 17.17 -3.04 6.84
N ALA A 38 16.94 -4.19 7.40
CA ALA A 38 15.86 -4.43 8.33
C ALA A 38 15.79 -3.49 9.51
N SER A 39 16.90 -3.19 10.11
CA SER A 39 16.87 -2.33 11.25
C SER A 39 16.48 -0.92 10.88
N GLU A 40 16.80 -0.52 9.66
CA GLU A 40 16.49 0.80 9.23
C GLU A 40 14.98 0.93 8.98
N ILE A 41 14.39 -0.08 8.41
CA ILE A 41 12.97 -0.09 8.17
C ILE A 41 12.25 -0.06 9.52
N ALA A 42 12.65 -0.91 10.43
CA ALA A 42 12.01 -0.96 11.73
C ALA A 42 12.09 0.39 12.43
N LYS A 43 13.23 1.04 12.34
CA LYS A 43 13.42 2.29 12.94
C LYS A 43 12.54 3.36 12.32
N GLN A 44 12.42 3.39 11.05
CA GLN A 44 11.59 4.36 10.41
C GLN A 44 10.12 4.14 10.71
N LEU A 45 9.66 2.91 10.76
CA LEU A 45 8.27 2.64 11.06
C LEU A 45 7.98 3.07 12.50
N SER A 46 8.89 2.84 13.37
CA SER A 46 8.71 3.21 14.74
C SER A 46 8.74 4.73 14.92
N SER A 47 9.72 5.39 14.38
CA SER A 47 9.87 6.81 14.62
C SER A 47 8.94 7.68 13.82
N LYS A 48 8.67 7.35 12.58
CA LYS A 48 7.78 8.16 11.80
C LYS A 48 6.33 7.82 11.89
N TYR A 49 6.01 6.59 12.09
CA TYR A 49 4.63 6.17 12.09
C TYR A 49 4.13 5.60 13.40
N ALA A 50 4.99 5.54 14.39
CA ALA A 50 4.65 4.98 15.68
C ALA A 50 4.13 3.55 15.54
N GLU A 51 4.68 2.82 14.59
CA GLU A 51 4.26 1.45 14.35
C GLU A 51 5.18 0.45 15.03
N ALA A 52 4.63 -0.63 15.48
CA ALA A 52 5.41 -1.70 16.08
C ALA A 52 4.94 -3.02 15.50
N PRO A 53 5.77 -4.03 15.51
CA PRO A 53 5.38 -5.31 14.94
C PRO A 53 4.28 -5.95 15.76
N VAL A 54 3.26 -6.44 15.13
CA VAL A 54 2.15 -7.07 15.81
C VAL A 54 1.95 -8.51 15.39
N ALA A 55 2.53 -8.92 14.30
CA ALA A 55 2.41 -10.30 13.83
C ALA A 55 3.51 -10.62 12.86
N PHE A 56 3.83 -11.89 12.72
CA PHE A 56 4.78 -12.28 11.69
C PHE A 56 4.54 -13.71 11.26
N GLY A 57 5.04 -14.07 10.14
CA GLY A 57 4.94 -15.42 9.63
C GLY A 57 6.10 -15.69 8.70
N LEU A 58 6.45 -16.95 8.55
CA LEU A 58 7.55 -17.31 7.69
C LEU A 58 7.00 -17.64 6.34
N GLN A 59 7.50 -17.03 5.31
CA GLN A 59 7.03 -17.30 3.96
C GLN A 59 7.71 -18.54 3.41
N SER A 60 7.08 -19.19 2.48
CA SER A 60 7.64 -20.42 1.95
C SER A 60 8.97 -20.19 1.25
N ASN A 61 9.25 -19.00 0.83
CA ASN A 61 10.52 -18.73 0.20
C ASN A 61 11.62 -18.44 1.22
N GLY A 62 11.33 -18.57 2.51
CA GLY A 62 12.32 -18.32 3.53
C GLY A 62 12.35 -16.92 4.08
N ASN A 63 11.57 -16.02 3.52
CA ASN A 63 11.55 -14.65 4.02
C ASN A 63 10.61 -14.54 5.21
N LEU A 64 10.83 -13.57 6.04
CA LEU A 64 9.98 -13.34 7.19
C LEU A 64 9.00 -12.24 6.84
N LEU A 65 7.72 -12.50 6.98
CA LEU A 65 6.73 -11.49 6.72
C LEU A 65 6.33 -10.89 8.06
N GLN A 66 6.36 -9.61 8.20
CA GLN A 66 6.00 -8.96 9.45
C GLN A 66 4.95 -7.91 9.22
N VAL A 67 4.03 -7.80 10.16
CA VAL A 67 3.00 -6.79 10.08
C VAL A 67 3.25 -5.81 11.21
N TYR A 68 3.34 -4.55 10.86
CA TYR A 68 3.54 -3.48 11.82
C TYR A 68 2.26 -2.65 11.86
N SER A 69 1.90 -2.14 13.00
CA SER A 69 0.74 -1.27 13.07
C SER A 69 0.88 -0.25 14.19
N SER A 70 0.11 0.80 14.12
CA SER A 70 0.08 1.84 15.13
C SER A 70 -1.34 1.97 15.62
N GLU A 71 -1.57 1.67 16.86
CA GLU A 71 -2.90 1.81 17.40
C GLU A 71 -3.21 3.26 17.53
N GLU A 72 -2.29 4.07 17.79
CA GLU A 72 -2.45 5.45 17.89
C GLU A 72 -2.77 6.13 16.60
N LYS A 73 -2.10 5.86 15.57
CA LYS A 73 -2.35 6.50 14.30
C LYS A 73 -3.17 5.70 13.33
N GLY A 74 -3.40 4.48 13.63
CA GLY A 74 -4.21 3.63 12.77
C GLY A 74 -3.56 3.23 11.45
N THR A 75 -2.26 3.38 11.34
CA THR A 75 -1.57 3.00 10.10
C THR A 75 -0.96 1.62 10.24
N TRP A 76 -0.68 1.00 9.14
CA TRP A 76 -0.08 -0.33 9.17
C TRP A 76 0.83 -0.54 7.96
N THR A 77 1.77 -1.43 8.11
CA THR A 77 2.74 -1.73 7.06
C THR A 77 3.08 -3.22 7.12
N VAL A 78 3.18 -3.83 5.96
CA VAL A 78 3.61 -5.23 5.88
C VAL A 78 4.99 -5.24 5.23
N VAL A 79 5.91 -5.92 5.85
CA VAL A 79 7.30 -5.95 5.42
C VAL A 79 7.73 -7.37 5.20
N SER A 80 8.49 -7.63 4.16
CA SER A 80 9.06 -8.94 3.90
C SER A 80 10.56 -8.82 4.05
N THR A 81 11.17 -9.63 4.90
CA THR A 81 12.59 -9.54 5.19
C THR A 81 13.31 -10.80 4.76
N THR A 82 14.39 -10.66 4.02
CA THR A 82 15.14 -11.82 3.57
C THR A 82 16.04 -12.32 4.67
N PRO A 83 16.52 -13.53 4.58
CA PRO A 83 17.45 -14.06 5.57
C PRO A 83 18.74 -13.26 5.69
N THR A 84 19.06 -12.50 4.66
CA THR A 84 20.26 -11.70 4.72
C THR A 84 20.04 -10.35 5.36
N GLY A 85 18.82 -10.06 5.77
CA GLY A 85 18.57 -8.82 6.50
C GLY A 85 18.06 -7.65 5.70
N MET A 86 17.54 -7.89 4.52
CA MET A 86 17.01 -6.83 3.72
C MET A 86 15.50 -6.84 3.84
N SER A 87 14.89 -5.75 4.19
CA SER A 87 13.45 -5.65 4.32
C SER A 87 12.84 -4.80 3.24
N CYS A 88 11.75 -5.26 2.69
CA CYS A 88 11.03 -4.51 1.67
C CYS A 88 9.60 -4.31 2.11
N ILE A 89 9.06 -3.14 1.91
CA ILE A 89 7.68 -2.86 2.26
C ILE A 89 6.82 -3.38 1.14
N VAL A 90 5.93 -4.29 1.43
CA VAL A 90 5.07 -4.88 0.41
C VAL A 90 3.65 -4.34 0.45
N ALA A 91 3.24 -3.72 1.51
CA ALA A 91 1.90 -3.16 1.59
C ALA A 91 1.83 -2.19 2.76
N ALA A 92 0.97 -1.23 2.69
CA ALA A 92 0.80 -0.28 3.78
C ALA A 92 -0.55 0.39 3.63
N GLY A 93 -1.08 0.91 4.68
CA GLY A 93 -2.37 1.57 4.62
C GLY A 93 -2.80 2.20 5.92
N LYS A 94 -4.08 2.48 6.04
CA LYS A 94 -4.63 3.10 7.20
C LYS A 94 -5.77 2.29 7.72
N ARG A 95 -6.39 2.75 8.73
CA ARG A 95 -7.52 2.10 9.33
C ARG A 95 -7.24 0.71 9.81
N TRP A 96 -6.21 0.57 10.57
CA TRP A 96 -5.84 -0.71 11.15
C TRP A 96 -6.83 -1.06 12.24
N GLU A 97 -7.31 -2.27 12.19
CA GLU A 97 -8.17 -2.75 13.23
C GLU A 97 -7.83 -4.16 13.56
N SER A 98 -7.60 -4.48 14.81
CA SER A 98 -7.29 -5.82 15.19
C SER A 98 -8.57 -6.56 15.43
N LEU A 99 -8.63 -7.76 14.96
CA LEU A 99 -9.80 -8.59 15.22
C LEU A 99 -9.68 -9.21 16.59
N PRO A 100 -10.77 -9.39 17.27
CA PRO A 100 -10.70 -9.99 18.56
C PRO A 100 -10.33 -11.45 18.45
N VAL A 101 -9.59 -11.94 19.36
CA VAL A 101 -9.17 -13.30 19.32
C VAL A 101 -10.25 -14.14 19.97
N VAL A 102 -10.78 -15.06 19.23
CA VAL A 102 -11.77 -15.91 19.76
C VAL A 102 -11.15 -17.21 20.10
N ASN A 103 -11.07 -17.49 21.35
CA ASN A 103 -10.41 -18.62 21.74
C ASN A 103 -11.28 -19.68 22.15
N ASN A 104 -12.24 -20.03 21.43
CA ASN A 104 -13.08 -21.05 21.85
C ASN A 104 -12.68 -22.37 21.28
N ASP A 105 -11.61 -22.48 20.62
CA ASP A 105 -11.16 -23.70 20.09
C ASP A 105 -10.36 -24.39 21.14
N PRO A 106 -10.73 -25.53 21.57
CA PRO A 106 -10.04 -26.19 22.61
C PRO A 106 -8.64 -26.58 22.25
N MET A 107 -8.35 -26.62 21.01
CA MET A 107 -7.07 -26.97 20.66
C MET A 107 -6.20 -25.77 20.55
N ALA A 108 -6.71 -24.69 20.63
CA ALA A 108 -5.92 -23.50 20.45
C ALA A 108 -5.10 -23.15 21.67
#